data_adeefc599b97d8e77b5722281448f57e
#
_entry.id   adeefc599b97d8e77b5722281448f57e
#
_cell.length_a   1.000
_cell.length_b   1.000
_cell.length_c   1.000
_cell.angle_alpha   90.00
_cell.angle_beta   90.00
_cell.angle_gamma   90.00
#
_symmetry.space_group_name_H-M   'P 1'
#
loop_
_entity.id
_entity.type
_entity.pdbx_description
1 polymer ?
#
loop_
_entity_poly.entity_id
_entity_poly.type
_entity_poly.pdbx_seq_one_letter_code
_entity_poly.pdbx_strand_id
1 'polypeptide(L)'
;MDDPPISIQVDATAKFQKKIKSLEKKYRNIKDDVRPIVDSIAIGELPGDRITDLNLEIYKVRIKNGNNHKGKSSGYRLIYYVKTIERIILVTIYSKSEQEDIEKNEIEDIVAEFE
;
A
#
# COMPACT_ATOMS: atom_id res chain seq x y z
N MET A 1 -26.36 -23.03 -3.44
CA MET A 1 -26.25 -22.37 -2.19
C MET A 1 -25.08 -21.46 -2.11
N ASP A 2 -25.33 -20.28 -1.84
CA ASP A 2 -24.29 -19.27 -1.97
C ASP A 2 -23.84 -18.82 -0.62
N ASP A 3 -22.56 -19.03 -0.35
CA ASP A 3 -21.96 -18.43 0.82
C ASP A 3 -21.89 -16.93 0.60
N PRO A 4 -22.06 -16.12 1.64
CA PRO A 4 -21.88 -14.70 1.49
C PRO A 4 -20.44 -14.40 1.06
N PRO A 5 -20.23 -13.40 0.24
CA PRO A 5 -18.86 -13.04 -0.16
C PRO A 5 -18.05 -12.67 1.07
N ILE A 6 -16.77 -13.05 1.04
CA ILE A 6 -15.86 -12.68 2.11
C ILE A 6 -15.71 -11.16 2.10
N SER A 7 -16.01 -10.54 3.24
CA SER A 7 -15.84 -9.10 3.39
C SER A 7 -14.45 -8.83 3.93
N ILE A 8 -13.63 -8.16 3.13
CA ILE A 8 -12.27 -7.85 3.53
C ILE A 8 -12.23 -6.46 4.14
N GLN A 9 -11.74 -6.39 5.37
CA GLN A 9 -11.54 -5.12 6.05
C GLN A 9 -10.17 -4.57 5.66
N VAL A 10 -10.15 -3.37 5.13
CA VAL A 10 -8.91 -2.70 4.75
C VAL A 10 -8.73 -1.50 5.67
N ASP A 11 -7.69 -1.56 6.51
CA ASP A 11 -7.35 -0.48 7.42
C ASP A 11 -6.09 0.22 6.94
N ALA A 12 -5.85 1.42 7.44
CA ALA A 12 -4.65 2.18 7.11
C ALA A 12 -3.98 2.64 8.39
N THR A 13 -2.67 2.52 8.46
CA THR A 13 -1.91 3.00 9.62
C THR A 13 -1.90 4.53 9.65
N ALA A 14 -1.57 5.09 10.81
CA ALA A 14 -1.40 6.54 10.92
C ALA A 14 -0.29 7.02 9.96
N LYS A 15 0.76 6.23 9.82
CA LYS A 15 1.86 6.57 8.90
C LYS A 15 1.37 6.66 7.46
N PHE A 16 0.57 5.67 7.02
CA PHE A 16 0.01 5.68 5.68
C PHE A 16 -0.83 6.94 5.45
N GLN A 17 -1.70 7.26 6.40
CA GLN A 17 -2.58 8.42 6.27
C GLN A 17 -1.79 9.73 6.18
N LYS A 18 -0.74 9.85 6.98
CA LYS A 18 0.13 11.03 6.92
C LYS A 18 0.87 11.14 5.60
N LYS A 19 1.36 10.01 5.08
CA LYS A 19 2.08 10.00 3.81
C LYS A 19 1.18 10.38 2.65
N ILE A 20 -0.06 9.86 2.64
CA ILE A 20 -1.03 10.24 1.59
C ILE A 20 -1.28 11.74 1.62
N LYS A 21 -1.51 12.32 2.79
CA LYS A 21 -1.75 13.76 2.90
C LYS A 21 -0.55 14.59 2.43
N SER A 22 0.64 14.16 2.82
CA SER A 22 1.87 14.84 2.43
C SER A 22 2.10 14.79 0.93
N LEU A 23 1.92 13.59 0.34
CA LEU A 23 2.12 13.41 -1.09
C LEU A 23 1.05 14.11 -1.93
N GLU A 24 -0.17 14.20 -1.41
CA GLU A 24 -1.26 14.86 -2.13
C GLU A 24 -0.98 16.35 -2.37
N LYS A 25 -0.24 16.98 -1.49
CA LYS A 25 0.14 18.39 -1.66
C LYS A 25 1.01 18.58 -2.90
N LYS A 26 1.82 17.59 -3.23
CA LYS A 26 2.73 17.62 -4.37
C LYS A 26 2.13 16.94 -5.59
N TYR A 27 1.37 15.86 -5.38
CA TYR A 27 0.77 15.05 -6.45
C TYR A 27 -0.73 14.97 -6.22
N ARG A 28 -1.47 15.91 -6.81
CA ARG A 28 -2.90 16.06 -6.54
C ARG A 28 -3.76 14.87 -6.91
N ASN A 29 -3.31 14.06 -7.87
CA ASN A 29 -4.07 12.90 -8.34
C ASN A 29 -3.73 11.61 -7.59
N ILE A 30 -2.96 11.68 -6.49
CA ILE A 30 -2.51 10.46 -5.82
C ILE A 30 -3.66 9.58 -5.37
N LYS A 31 -4.76 10.15 -4.86
CA LYS A 31 -5.88 9.35 -4.40
C LYS A 31 -6.54 8.60 -5.55
N ASP A 32 -6.64 9.24 -6.72
CA ASP A 32 -7.19 8.59 -7.90
C ASP A 32 -6.25 7.49 -8.42
N ASP A 33 -4.94 7.71 -8.32
CA ASP A 33 -3.95 6.72 -8.74
C ASP A 33 -3.94 5.49 -7.82
N VAL A 34 -4.18 5.69 -6.53
CA VAL A 34 -4.14 4.63 -5.53
C VAL A 34 -5.45 3.84 -5.47
N ARG A 35 -6.57 4.47 -5.78
CA ARG A 35 -7.90 3.84 -5.64
C ARG A 35 -8.03 2.49 -6.32
N PRO A 36 -7.60 2.29 -7.58
CA PRO A 36 -7.75 0.98 -8.22
C PRO A 36 -7.02 -0.13 -7.46
N ILE A 37 -5.89 0.19 -6.85
CA ILE A 37 -5.12 -0.78 -6.08
C ILE A 37 -5.85 -1.13 -4.79
N VAL A 38 -6.38 -0.13 -4.08
CA VAL A 38 -7.14 -0.38 -2.85
C VAL A 38 -8.41 -1.18 -3.16
N ASP A 39 -9.09 -0.86 -4.26
CA ASP A 39 -10.28 -1.60 -4.68
C ASP A 39 -9.94 -3.06 -4.99
N SER A 40 -8.81 -3.30 -5.65
CA SER A 40 -8.33 -4.64 -5.95
C SER A 40 -8.07 -5.43 -4.67
N ILE A 41 -7.42 -4.80 -3.69
CA ILE A 41 -7.16 -5.41 -2.38
C ILE A 41 -8.47 -5.73 -1.67
N ALA A 42 -9.44 -4.84 -1.73
CA ALA A 42 -10.72 -4.99 -1.03
C ALA A 42 -11.54 -6.17 -1.56
N ILE A 43 -11.32 -6.60 -2.78
CA ILE A 43 -12.01 -7.77 -3.36
C ILE A 43 -11.18 -9.06 -3.27
N GLY A 44 -10.05 -9.02 -2.58
CA GLY A 44 -9.26 -10.22 -2.32
C GLY A 44 -8.08 -10.46 -3.23
N GLU A 45 -7.81 -9.55 -4.13
CA GLU A 45 -6.60 -9.65 -4.95
C GLU A 45 -5.40 -9.16 -4.15
N LEU A 46 -4.23 -9.72 -4.44
CA LEU A 46 -3.00 -9.34 -3.75
C LEU A 46 -2.00 -8.83 -4.78
N PRO A 47 -2.20 -7.61 -5.30
CA PRO A 47 -1.30 -7.10 -6.33
C PRO A 47 0.09 -6.82 -5.78
N GLY A 48 1.07 -6.84 -6.68
CA GLY A 48 2.45 -6.56 -6.33
C GLY A 48 3.24 -7.80 -6.00
N ASP A 49 4.40 -7.58 -5.42
CA ASP A 49 5.34 -8.64 -5.09
C ASP A 49 5.50 -8.77 -3.58
N ARG A 50 5.54 -10.00 -3.10
CA ARG A 50 5.76 -10.26 -1.69
C ARG A 50 7.20 -9.90 -1.32
N ILE A 51 7.35 -9.19 -0.21
CA ILE A 51 8.67 -8.89 0.33
C ILE A 51 9.12 -10.10 1.16
N THR A 52 10.22 -10.72 0.77
CA THR A 52 10.76 -11.88 1.48
C THR A 52 11.63 -11.43 2.65
N ASP A 53 12.03 -12.39 3.49
CA ASP A 53 12.88 -12.16 4.66
C ASP A 53 12.18 -11.34 5.76
N LEU A 54 10.86 -11.36 5.76
CA LEU A 54 10.03 -10.83 6.84
C LEU A 54 9.16 -11.95 7.38
N ASN A 55 8.88 -11.93 8.68
CA ASN A 55 7.99 -12.90 9.30
C ASN A 55 6.52 -12.54 9.10
N LEU A 56 6.26 -11.49 8.36
CA LEU A 56 4.93 -10.98 8.07
C LEU A 56 4.66 -11.10 6.59
N GLU A 57 3.40 -11.29 6.22
CA GLU A 57 3.02 -11.34 4.81
C GLU A 57 2.85 -9.91 4.29
N ILE A 58 3.92 -9.36 3.75
CA ILE A 58 3.99 -7.98 3.29
C ILE A 58 4.17 -7.96 1.78
N TYR A 59 3.45 -7.06 1.12
CA TYR A 59 3.52 -6.86 -0.32
C TYR A 59 3.91 -5.43 -0.65
N LYS A 60 4.62 -5.27 -1.76
CA LYS A 60 4.95 -3.95 -2.31
C LYS A 60 4.39 -3.88 -3.73
N VAL A 61 3.59 -2.87 -3.98
CA VAL A 61 2.96 -2.70 -5.29
C VAL A 61 3.37 -1.36 -5.89
N ARG A 62 3.68 -1.38 -7.19
CA ARG A 62 4.04 -0.19 -7.95
C ARG A 62 2.79 0.46 -8.49
N ILE A 63 2.69 1.78 -8.32
CA ILE A 63 1.54 2.54 -8.78
C ILE A 63 2.06 3.69 -9.66
N LYS A 64 1.53 3.78 -10.87
CA LYS A 64 1.90 4.86 -11.78
C LYS A 64 1.40 6.19 -11.24
N ASN A 65 2.24 7.23 -11.31
CA ASN A 65 1.87 8.58 -10.92
C ASN A 65 1.25 9.30 -12.12
N GLY A 66 -0.05 9.57 -12.06
CA GLY A 66 -0.79 10.23 -13.12
C GLY A 66 -0.37 11.68 -13.36
N ASN A 67 0.28 12.32 -12.38
CA ASN A 67 0.81 13.68 -12.52
C ASN A 67 2.19 13.72 -13.18
N ASN A 68 2.80 12.57 -13.45
CA ASN A 68 4.16 12.49 -13.92
C ASN A 68 4.21 11.63 -15.18
N HIS A 69 4.67 12.23 -16.29
CA HIS A 69 4.74 11.53 -17.57
C HIS A 69 6.01 10.70 -17.76
N LYS A 70 6.86 10.62 -16.74
CA LYS A 70 8.14 9.90 -16.84
C LYS A 70 8.03 8.39 -16.72
N GLY A 71 6.83 7.85 -16.58
CA GLY A 71 6.63 6.41 -16.58
C GLY A 71 6.69 5.76 -15.21
N LYS A 72 6.67 4.42 -15.20
CA LYS A 72 6.48 3.63 -13.97
C LYS A 72 7.61 3.70 -12.98
N SER A 73 8.84 3.98 -13.43
CA SER A 73 9.99 4.00 -12.55
C SER A 73 9.96 5.12 -11.53
N SER A 74 9.14 6.14 -11.77
CA SER A 74 9.02 7.29 -10.88
C SER A 74 7.69 7.34 -10.13
N GLY A 75 6.90 6.28 -10.17
CA GLY A 75 5.61 6.26 -9.51
C GLY A 75 5.71 6.07 -8.00
N TYR A 76 4.62 5.58 -7.42
CA TYR A 76 4.56 5.31 -5.99
C TYR A 76 4.82 3.85 -5.70
N ARG A 77 5.20 3.58 -4.46
CA ARG A 77 5.27 2.22 -3.92
C ARG A 77 4.36 2.17 -2.71
N LEU A 78 3.39 1.28 -2.74
CA LEU A 78 2.47 1.08 -1.63
C LEU A 78 2.81 -0.24 -0.96
N ILE A 79 2.94 -0.20 0.37
CA ILE A 79 3.27 -1.38 1.18
C ILE A 79 2.01 -1.76 1.96
N TYR A 80 1.60 -3.03 1.88
CA TYR A 80 0.48 -3.50 2.68
C TYR A 80 0.78 -4.85 3.31
N TYR A 81 0.07 -5.13 4.40
CA TYR A 81 0.25 -6.30 5.25
C TYR A 81 -1.04 -7.11 5.25
N VAL A 82 -0.93 -8.40 4.90
CA VAL A 82 -2.05 -9.33 4.96
C VAL A 82 -2.02 -9.97 6.33
N LYS A 83 -2.78 -9.41 7.27
CA LYS A 83 -2.82 -9.93 8.63
C LYS A 83 -3.60 -11.24 8.68
N THR A 84 -4.76 -11.27 8.03
CA THR A 84 -5.55 -12.47 7.76
C THR A 84 -6.13 -12.33 6.37
N ILE A 85 -6.78 -13.39 5.86
CA ILE A 85 -7.43 -13.32 4.54
C ILE A 85 -8.58 -12.32 4.53
N GLU A 86 -9.08 -11.93 5.70
CA GLU A 86 -10.18 -10.98 5.83
C GLU A 86 -9.75 -9.60 6.31
N ARG A 87 -8.47 -9.43 6.65
CA ARG A 87 -8.00 -8.16 7.19
C ARG A 87 -6.65 -7.78 6.61
N ILE A 88 -6.64 -6.66 5.92
CA ILE A 88 -5.44 -6.14 5.27
C ILE A 88 -5.18 -4.73 5.79
N ILE A 89 -3.92 -4.40 5.99
CA ILE A 89 -3.50 -3.13 6.55
C ILE A 89 -2.59 -2.41 5.56
N LEU A 90 -2.98 -1.21 5.15
CA LEU A 90 -2.13 -0.36 4.32
C LEU A 90 -1.08 0.25 5.24
N VAL A 91 0.18 -0.15 5.05
CA VAL A 91 1.26 0.16 5.98
C VAL A 91 1.86 1.54 5.71
N THR A 92 2.29 1.78 4.50
CA THR A 92 2.86 3.06 4.10
C THR A 92 2.89 3.18 2.59
N ILE A 93 3.18 4.38 2.12
CA ILE A 93 3.34 4.67 0.70
C ILE A 93 4.43 5.72 0.54
N TYR A 94 5.19 5.64 -0.53
CA TYR A 94 6.21 6.64 -0.81
C TYR A 94 6.35 6.84 -2.32
N SER A 95 6.88 7.99 -2.70
CA SER A 95 7.19 8.29 -4.09
C SER A 95 8.60 7.81 -4.40
N LYS A 96 8.74 7.06 -5.48
CA LYS A 96 10.04 6.52 -5.89
C LYS A 96 11.06 7.62 -6.19
N SER A 97 10.60 8.79 -6.61
CA SER A 97 11.49 9.91 -6.88
C SER A 97 12.04 10.57 -5.62
N GLU A 98 11.37 10.40 -4.48
CA GLU A 98 11.79 10.99 -3.22
C GLU A 98 12.51 10.00 -2.33
N GLN A 99 12.26 8.70 -2.53
CA GLN A 99 12.80 7.65 -1.68
C GLN A 99 12.96 6.40 -2.53
N GLU A 100 14.16 5.85 -2.56
CA GLU A 100 14.42 4.71 -3.44
C GLU A 100 13.78 3.42 -2.96
N ASP A 101 13.79 3.18 -1.67
CA ASP A 101 13.23 1.96 -1.08
C ASP A 101 12.88 2.23 0.38
N ILE A 102 12.34 1.20 1.05
CA ILE A 102 12.02 1.26 2.48
C ILE A 102 12.72 0.08 3.18
N GLU A 103 13.27 0.35 4.35
CA GLU A 103 13.95 -0.67 5.14
C GLU A 103 12.94 -1.64 5.75
N LYS A 104 13.31 -2.91 5.82
CA LYS A 104 12.42 -3.95 6.38
C LYS A 104 12.08 -3.69 7.84
N ASN A 105 13.06 -3.24 8.63
CA ASN A 105 12.80 -2.94 10.03
C ASN A 105 11.86 -1.74 10.20
N GLU A 106 11.86 -0.80 9.28
CA GLU A 106 10.90 0.30 9.30
C GLU A 106 9.49 -0.23 9.10
N ILE A 107 9.30 -1.16 8.16
CA ILE A 107 8.00 -1.80 7.93
C ILE A 107 7.53 -2.49 9.20
N GLU A 108 8.42 -3.26 9.82
CA GLU A 108 8.09 -3.98 11.06
C GLU A 108 7.69 -3.03 12.18
N ASP A 109 8.40 -1.92 12.32
CA ASP A 109 8.10 -0.92 13.35
C ASP A 109 6.73 -0.30 13.13
N ILE A 110 6.38 0.04 11.88
CA ILE A 110 5.08 0.63 11.57
C ILE A 110 3.95 -0.35 11.89
N VAL A 111 4.13 -1.62 11.52
CA VAL A 111 3.13 -2.66 11.83
C VAL A 111 2.98 -2.84 13.33
N ALA A 112 4.10 -2.88 14.06
CA ALA A 112 4.08 -3.04 15.50
C ALA A 112 3.34 -1.91 16.19
N GLU A 113 3.53 -0.68 15.74
CA GLU A 113 2.81 0.46 16.30
C GLU A 113 1.31 0.39 16.04
N PHE A 114 0.91 -0.11 14.89
CA PHE A 114 -0.50 -0.22 14.54
C PHE A 114 -1.20 -1.29 15.40
N GLU A 115 -0.51 -2.36 15.69
CA GLU A 115 -1.04 -3.45 16.51
C GLU A 115 -0.85 -3.18 18.00
#